data_ba40a96fdfa9e334f182888e24156871
#
_entry.id   ba40a96fdfa9e334f182888e24156871
#
_cell.length_a   1.000
_cell.length_b   1.000
_cell.length_c   1.000
_cell.angle_alpha   90.00
_cell.angle_beta   90.00
_cell.angle_gamma   90.00
#
_symmetry.space_group_name_H-M   'P 1'
#
loop_
_entity.id
_entity.type
_entity.pdbx_description
1 polymer ?
#
loop_
_entity_poly.entity_id
_entity_poly.type
_entity_poly.pdbx_seq_one_letter_code
_entity_poly.pdbx_strand_id
1 'polypeptide(L)'
;MLPPEVLTAAWVPNRGGACTTASVLAALGALGARDLPDLEDATIQLGAQEPLGAPALLDYVALPGRPAPLDGRVEDLAAGHGLRVRSRSGLVLPLAPLEVQDPEMLVANLAWGQERPGHYGSWGWQPLVPGTYTTGGHSVLVVSTGPEGWLVLDSNHEGLQTWPRPGLAITTTRITPLP
;
A
#
# COMPACT_ATOMS: atom_id res chain seq x y z
N MET A 1 -0.23 -17.59 -5.08
CA MET A 1 0.48 -16.74 -4.08
C MET A 1 1.98 -16.87 -4.30
N LEU A 2 2.72 -15.76 -4.26
CA LEU A 2 4.18 -15.76 -4.34
C LEU A 2 4.80 -16.46 -3.12
N PRO A 3 5.99 -17.07 -3.27
CA PRO A 3 6.71 -17.67 -2.15
C PRO A 3 7.04 -16.65 -1.04
N PRO A 4 6.97 -17.04 0.24
CA PRO A 4 7.25 -16.12 1.36
C PRO A 4 8.62 -15.46 1.30
N GLU A 5 9.64 -16.18 0.80
CA GLU A 5 11.00 -15.65 0.62
C GLU A 5 11.06 -14.52 -0.41
N VAL A 6 10.27 -14.60 -1.50
CA VAL A 6 10.17 -13.54 -2.51
C VAL A 6 9.51 -12.31 -1.91
N LEU A 7 8.43 -12.50 -1.14
CA LEU A 7 7.73 -11.42 -0.47
C LEU A 7 8.62 -10.74 0.58
N THR A 8 9.30 -11.53 1.40
CA THR A 8 10.20 -10.98 2.43
C THR A 8 11.39 -10.24 1.81
N ALA A 9 11.95 -10.75 0.70
CA ALA A 9 13.03 -10.08 -0.02
C ALA A 9 12.61 -8.75 -0.67
N ALA A 10 11.33 -8.59 -0.96
CA ALA A 10 10.76 -7.36 -1.52
C ALA A 10 10.43 -6.30 -0.46
N TRP A 11 10.61 -6.62 0.84
CA TRP A 11 10.29 -5.66 1.89
C TRP A 11 11.11 -4.37 1.79
N VAL A 12 10.44 -3.23 1.91
CA VAL A 12 11.04 -1.89 1.85
C VAL A 12 10.77 -1.17 3.17
N PRO A 13 11.80 -0.72 3.89
CA PRO A 13 11.63 -0.01 5.15
C PRO A 13 11.04 1.37 4.93
N ASN A 14 10.07 1.74 5.76
CA ASN A 14 9.55 3.10 5.79
C ASN A 14 10.58 4.05 6.42
N ARG A 15 10.82 5.15 5.74
CA ARG A 15 11.64 6.25 6.24
C ARG A 15 10.90 7.57 5.99
N GLY A 16 10.82 8.40 7.03
CA GLY A 16 10.24 9.73 6.89
C GLY A 16 8.74 9.78 6.54
N GLY A 17 7.96 8.73 6.85
CA GLY A 17 6.51 8.73 6.60
C GLY A 17 6.10 8.22 5.22
N ALA A 18 7.00 7.73 4.38
CA ALA A 18 6.72 7.27 3.02
C ALA A 18 6.18 5.82 2.95
N CYS A 19 5.29 5.44 3.85
CA CYS A 19 4.76 4.06 3.93
C CYS A 19 3.98 3.64 2.67
N THR A 20 3.26 4.55 2.01
CA THR A 20 2.58 4.26 0.74
C THR A 20 3.58 3.92 -0.35
N THR A 21 4.62 4.74 -0.52
CA THR A 21 5.69 4.50 -1.49
C THR A 21 6.42 3.19 -1.20
N ALA A 22 6.78 2.93 0.07
CA ALA A 22 7.43 1.69 0.47
C ALA A 22 6.56 0.46 0.13
N SER A 23 5.25 0.53 0.36
CA SER A 23 4.32 -0.54 0.01
C SER A 23 4.18 -0.75 -1.50
N VAL A 24 4.19 0.33 -2.30
CA VAL A 24 4.19 0.22 -3.77
C VAL A 24 5.50 -0.40 -4.26
N LEU A 25 6.66 0.06 -3.78
CA LEU A 25 7.95 -0.52 -4.16
C LEU A 25 8.03 -2.00 -3.79
N ALA A 26 7.57 -2.37 -2.59
CA ALA A 26 7.50 -3.77 -2.16
C ALA A 26 6.62 -4.62 -3.10
N ALA A 27 5.46 -4.08 -3.51
CA ALA A 27 4.58 -4.76 -4.46
C ALA A 27 5.27 -4.97 -5.82
N LEU A 28 5.88 -3.92 -6.38
CA LEU A 28 6.57 -4.00 -7.67
C LEU A 28 7.79 -4.94 -7.60
N GLY A 29 8.58 -4.88 -6.53
CA GLY A 29 9.71 -5.78 -6.30
C GLY A 29 9.27 -7.25 -6.21
N ALA A 30 8.20 -7.54 -5.45
CA ALA A 30 7.65 -8.88 -5.34
C ALA A 30 7.13 -9.41 -6.68
N LEU A 31 6.57 -8.55 -7.53
CA LEU A 31 6.10 -8.88 -8.87
C LEU A 31 7.21 -8.96 -9.92
N GLY A 32 8.48 -8.69 -9.56
CA GLY A 32 9.65 -8.91 -10.41
C GLY A 32 10.23 -7.67 -11.06
N ALA A 33 9.84 -6.47 -10.66
CA ALA A 33 10.53 -5.25 -11.07
C ALA A 33 11.99 -5.28 -10.60
N ARG A 34 12.90 -4.74 -11.42
CA ARG A 34 14.35 -4.75 -11.18
C ARG A 34 14.85 -3.34 -11.05
N ASP A 35 15.91 -3.18 -10.26
CA ASP A 35 16.61 -1.89 -10.12
C ASP A 35 15.68 -0.73 -9.76
N LEU A 36 14.69 -1.02 -8.88
CA LEU A 36 13.75 -0.02 -8.40
C LEU A 36 14.49 1.18 -7.81
N PRO A 37 13.95 2.40 -7.96
CA PRO A 37 14.55 3.60 -7.41
C PRO A 37 14.55 3.53 -5.88
N ASP A 38 15.33 4.39 -5.25
CA ASP A 38 15.24 4.53 -3.81
C ASP A 38 13.89 5.15 -3.39
N LEU A 39 13.65 5.15 -2.08
CA LEU A 39 12.37 5.58 -1.52
C LEU A 39 12.07 7.06 -1.79
N GLU A 40 13.10 7.93 -1.83
CA GLU A 40 12.95 9.36 -2.05
C GLU A 40 12.55 9.63 -3.51
N ASP A 41 13.28 9.08 -4.46
CA ASP A 41 12.99 9.22 -5.89
C ASP A 41 11.63 8.62 -6.24
N ALA A 42 11.28 7.46 -5.70
CA ALA A 42 9.97 6.85 -5.89
C ALA A 42 8.84 7.71 -5.31
N THR A 43 9.07 8.34 -4.16
CA THR A 43 8.09 9.24 -3.52
C THR A 43 7.75 10.41 -4.44
N ILE A 44 8.76 11.00 -5.06
CA ILE A 44 8.59 12.08 -6.05
C ILE A 44 7.81 11.58 -7.28
N GLN A 45 8.20 10.43 -7.82
CA GLN A 45 7.55 9.85 -9.01
C GLN A 45 6.08 9.50 -8.76
N LEU A 46 5.73 9.01 -7.58
CA LEU A 46 4.36 8.72 -7.20
C LEU A 46 3.54 9.96 -6.84
N GLY A 47 4.18 11.14 -6.80
CA GLY A 47 3.52 12.41 -6.46
C GLY A 47 3.05 12.48 -5.01
N ALA A 48 3.75 11.78 -4.12
CA ALA A 48 3.49 11.88 -2.69
C ALA A 48 3.84 13.28 -2.18
N GLN A 49 3.01 13.79 -1.28
CA GLN A 49 3.10 15.18 -0.80
C GLN A 49 3.62 15.22 0.63
N GLU A 50 4.55 16.14 0.86
CA GLU A 50 4.95 16.50 2.21
C GLU A 50 3.80 17.22 2.96
N PRO A 51 3.61 17.01 4.27
CA PRO A 51 4.39 16.12 5.16
C PRO A 51 3.86 14.67 5.22
N LEU A 52 2.87 14.31 4.42
CA LEU A 52 2.14 13.04 4.54
C LEU A 52 2.89 11.84 3.93
N GLY A 53 3.85 12.08 3.05
CA GLY A 53 4.56 11.03 2.32
C GLY A 53 3.63 10.12 1.51
N ALA A 54 2.42 10.59 1.18
CA ALA A 54 1.41 9.86 0.43
C ALA A 54 0.83 10.72 -0.69
N PRO A 55 0.35 10.12 -1.79
CA PRO A 55 -0.41 10.80 -2.83
C PRO A 55 -1.65 11.49 -2.26
N ALA A 56 -2.07 12.58 -2.87
CA ALA A 56 -3.29 13.28 -2.47
C ALA A 56 -4.52 12.39 -2.64
N LEU A 57 -5.56 12.61 -1.83
CA LEU A 57 -6.79 11.79 -1.90
C LEU A 57 -7.40 11.76 -3.30
N LEU A 58 -7.31 12.86 -4.04
CA LEU A 58 -7.80 12.96 -5.42
C LEU A 58 -7.00 12.10 -6.41
N ASP A 59 -5.77 11.73 -6.10
CA ASP A 59 -4.96 10.84 -6.93
C ASP A 59 -5.49 9.40 -6.95
N TYR A 60 -6.34 9.04 -5.98
CA TYR A 60 -7.02 7.73 -5.91
C TYR A 60 -8.39 7.74 -6.60
N VAL A 61 -8.83 8.86 -7.15
CA VAL A 61 -10.19 8.98 -7.70
C VAL A 61 -10.18 8.89 -9.21
N ALA A 62 -10.76 7.82 -9.75
CA ALA A 62 -11.03 7.70 -11.17
C ALA A 62 -12.24 8.57 -11.56
N LEU A 63 -12.15 9.24 -12.68
CA LEU A 63 -13.25 10.00 -13.29
C LEU A 63 -13.82 9.22 -14.49
N PRO A 64 -15.04 9.53 -14.95
CA PRO A 64 -15.60 8.89 -16.14
C PRO A 64 -14.64 8.99 -17.32
N GLY A 65 -14.20 7.84 -17.84
CA GLY A 65 -13.26 7.74 -18.97
C GLY A 65 -11.80 8.07 -18.64
N ARG A 66 -11.45 8.26 -17.38
CA ARG A 66 -10.06 8.52 -16.94
C ARG A 66 -9.72 7.70 -15.71
N PRO A 67 -8.62 6.94 -15.72
CA PRO A 67 -8.13 6.24 -14.53
C PRO A 67 -7.74 7.25 -13.44
N ALA A 68 -7.56 6.76 -12.23
CA ALA A 68 -7.02 7.57 -11.16
C ALA A 68 -5.60 8.03 -11.51
N PRO A 69 -5.19 9.27 -11.19
CA PRO A 69 -3.85 9.76 -11.51
C PRO A 69 -2.72 8.87 -10.97
N LEU A 70 -2.90 8.30 -9.79
CA LEU A 70 -1.92 7.39 -9.18
C LEU A 70 -1.70 6.13 -10.02
N ASP A 71 -2.73 5.63 -10.71
CA ASP A 71 -2.61 4.41 -11.52
C ASP A 71 -1.56 4.56 -12.61
N GLY A 72 -1.60 5.67 -13.36
CA GLY A 72 -0.60 5.95 -14.39
C GLY A 72 0.82 6.06 -13.82
N ARG A 73 0.98 6.71 -12.67
CA ARG A 73 2.30 6.85 -12.03
C ARG A 73 2.86 5.50 -11.57
N VAL A 74 2.02 4.61 -11.05
CA VAL A 74 2.44 3.25 -10.66
C VAL A 74 2.79 2.42 -11.89
N GLU A 75 2.01 2.51 -12.95
CA GLU A 75 2.26 1.80 -14.22
C GLU A 75 3.55 2.30 -14.88
N ASP A 76 3.78 3.61 -14.91
CA ASP A 76 5.00 4.22 -15.46
C ASP A 76 6.25 3.82 -14.65
N LEU A 77 6.15 3.85 -13.32
CA LEU A 77 7.22 3.39 -12.43
C LEU A 77 7.56 1.92 -12.70
N ALA A 78 6.56 1.06 -12.77
CA ALA A 78 6.76 -0.35 -13.08
C ALA A 78 7.41 -0.57 -14.46
N ALA A 79 6.93 0.14 -15.48
CA ALA A 79 7.45 0.04 -16.85
C ALA A 79 8.91 0.48 -16.95
N GLY A 80 9.29 1.54 -16.24
CA GLY A 80 10.68 2.01 -16.15
C GLY A 80 11.64 0.95 -15.55
N HIS A 81 11.11 -0.01 -14.82
CA HIS A 81 11.85 -1.08 -14.14
C HIS A 81 11.56 -2.48 -14.69
N GLY A 82 11.15 -2.55 -15.96
CA GLY A 82 11.01 -3.79 -16.72
C GLY A 82 9.79 -4.64 -16.35
N LEU A 83 8.81 -4.07 -15.65
CA LEU A 83 7.59 -4.75 -15.25
C LEU A 83 6.37 -4.09 -15.89
N ARG A 84 5.48 -4.88 -16.48
CA ARG A 84 4.18 -4.41 -16.98
C ARG A 84 3.10 -4.75 -15.97
N VAL A 85 2.40 -3.75 -15.49
CA VAL A 85 1.28 -3.93 -14.55
C VAL A 85 0.06 -3.16 -15.01
N ARG A 86 -1.07 -3.53 -14.46
CA ARG A 86 -2.27 -2.70 -14.41
C ARG A 86 -2.48 -2.27 -12.97
N SER A 87 -2.63 -0.97 -12.77
CA SER A 87 -2.97 -0.39 -11.48
C SER A 87 -4.43 0.05 -11.44
N ARG A 88 -5.06 -0.08 -10.27
CA ARG A 88 -6.40 0.44 -10.00
C ARG A 88 -6.46 0.96 -8.58
N SER A 89 -6.52 2.27 -8.48
CA SER A 89 -6.70 2.97 -7.21
C SER A 89 -8.16 3.34 -6.99
N GLY A 90 -8.55 3.44 -5.73
CA GLY A 90 -9.91 3.81 -5.38
C GLY A 90 -10.13 4.07 -3.90
N LEU A 91 -11.25 4.75 -3.61
CA LEU A 91 -11.78 4.88 -2.26
C LEU A 91 -12.46 3.57 -1.85
N VAL A 92 -12.31 3.19 -0.60
CA VAL A 92 -12.95 2.02 -0.03
C VAL A 92 -14.10 2.45 0.87
N LEU A 93 -15.26 1.87 0.64
CA LEU A 93 -16.34 2.00 1.60
C LEU A 93 -15.99 1.17 2.84
N PRO A 94 -16.06 1.73 4.06
CA PRO A 94 -15.59 1.07 5.28
C PRO A 94 -16.23 -0.27 5.58
N LEU A 95 -17.38 -0.55 4.98
CA LEU A 95 -18.14 -1.79 5.18
C LEU A 95 -17.84 -2.86 4.13
N ALA A 96 -17.05 -2.54 3.09
CA ALA A 96 -16.72 -3.52 2.08
C ALA A 96 -15.50 -4.36 2.54
N PRO A 97 -15.60 -5.70 2.55
CA PRO A 97 -14.45 -6.53 2.80
C PRO A 97 -13.42 -6.33 1.68
N LEU A 98 -12.14 -6.27 2.05
CA LEU A 98 -11.06 -6.28 1.07
C LEU A 98 -10.71 -7.72 0.76
N GLU A 99 -10.70 -8.04 -0.53
CA GLU A 99 -10.25 -9.33 -1.04
C GLU A 99 -9.08 -9.10 -1.99
N VAL A 100 -8.06 -9.93 -1.88
CA VAL A 100 -6.89 -9.94 -2.76
C VAL A 100 -6.92 -11.25 -3.53
N GLN A 101 -6.84 -11.15 -4.85
CA GLN A 101 -6.82 -12.31 -5.75
C GLN A 101 -5.41 -12.49 -6.32
N ASP A 102 -4.87 -13.70 -6.20
CA ASP A 102 -3.57 -14.05 -6.80
C ASP A 102 -3.61 -13.87 -8.34
N PRO A 103 -2.65 -13.20 -8.97
CA PRO A 103 -1.39 -12.65 -8.46
C PRO A 103 -1.44 -11.15 -8.08
N GLU A 104 -2.60 -10.62 -7.76
CA GLU A 104 -2.78 -9.21 -7.41
C GLU A 104 -2.07 -8.88 -6.09
N MET A 105 -1.51 -7.66 -6.02
CA MET A 105 -1.01 -7.04 -4.80
C MET A 105 -1.87 -5.84 -4.44
N LEU A 106 -2.18 -5.65 -3.16
CA LEU A 106 -3.04 -4.58 -2.70
C LEU A 106 -2.32 -3.67 -1.71
N VAL A 107 -2.01 -2.46 -2.12
CA VAL A 107 -1.59 -1.41 -1.19
C VAL A 107 -2.83 -0.81 -0.54
N ALA A 108 -2.95 -0.96 0.78
CA ALA A 108 -4.06 -0.44 1.56
C ALA A 108 -3.60 0.73 2.45
N ASN A 109 -4.21 1.89 2.27
CA ASN A 109 -4.00 3.04 3.13
C ASN A 109 -5.05 3.00 4.23
N LEU A 110 -4.61 2.85 5.47
CA LEU A 110 -5.44 2.55 6.61
C LEU A 110 -5.73 3.81 7.42
N ALA A 111 -6.99 4.00 7.82
CA ALA A 111 -7.34 4.91 8.90
C ALA A 111 -6.84 4.35 10.24
N TRP A 112 -6.90 3.03 10.39
CA TRP A 112 -6.30 2.29 11.48
C TRP A 112 -6.12 0.82 11.07
N GLY A 113 -5.20 0.17 11.74
CA GLY A 113 -4.99 -1.26 11.66
C GLY A 113 -4.37 -1.74 12.95
N GLN A 114 -4.53 -2.99 13.28
CA GLN A 114 -3.97 -3.55 14.48
C GLN A 114 -3.42 -4.94 14.22
N GLU A 115 -2.15 -5.02 14.32
CA GLU A 115 -1.42 -6.28 14.31
C GLU A 115 -1.19 -6.77 15.75
N ARG A 116 -0.68 -5.88 16.62
CA ARG A 116 -0.37 -6.19 18.03
C ARG A 116 -0.87 -5.09 18.94
N PRO A 117 -1.28 -5.43 20.17
CA PRO A 117 -1.61 -4.42 21.17
C PRO A 117 -0.46 -3.44 21.36
N GLY A 118 -0.74 -2.14 21.29
CA GLY A 118 0.26 -1.09 21.49
C GLY A 118 1.08 -0.73 20.24
N HIS A 119 0.93 -1.42 19.12
CA HIS A 119 1.63 -1.12 17.87
C HIS A 119 1.01 0.08 17.16
N TYR A 120 -0.05 -0.17 16.41
CA TYR A 120 -0.78 0.90 15.73
C TYR A 120 -1.98 1.39 16.54
N GLY A 121 -2.31 0.70 17.62
CA GLY A 121 -3.50 0.98 18.41
C GLY A 121 -3.61 2.43 18.83
N SER A 122 -2.52 3.05 19.21
CA SER A 122 -2.54 4.44 19.65
C SER A 122 -2.80 5.41 18.53
N TRP A 123 -2.13 5.31 17.41
CA TRP A 123 -2.31 6.27 16.32
C TRP A 123 -3.32 5.80 15.28
N GLY A 124 -3.60 4.54 15.18
CA GLY A 124 -4.69 4.02 14.36
C GLY A 124 -6.06 4.50 14.81
N TRP A 125 -6.26 4.70 16.09
CA TRP A 125 -7.51 5.22 16.66
C TRP A 125 -7.53 6.74 16.83
N GLN A 126 -6.38 7.37 16.98
CA GLN A 126 -6.27 8.82 17.17
C GLN A 126 -6.91 9.64 16.04
N PRO A 127 -6.82 9.26 14.78
CA PRO A 127 -7.49 9.99 13.71
C PRO A 127 -9.01 10.04 13.83
N LEU A 128 -9.61 9.14 14.57
CA LEU A 128 -11.05 9.10 14.79
C LEU A 128 -11.50 10.01 15.94
N VAL A 129 -10.56 10.58 16.68
CA VAL A 129 -10.83 11.51 17.78
C VAL A 129 -10.62 12.94 17.27
N PRO A 130 -11.67 13.78 17.18
CA PRO A 130 -11.55 15.15 16.75
C PRO A 130 -10.50 15.91 17.58
N GLY A 131 -9.58 16.59 16.89
CA GLY A 131 -8.50 17.37 17.53
C GLY A 131 -7.23 16.57 17.87
N THR A 132 -7.23 15.26 17.73
CA THR A 132 -6.03 14.43 17.88
C THR A 132 -5.54 13.89 16.55
N TYR A 133 -5.93 14.52 15.48
CA TYR A 133 -5.63 14.10 14.13
C TYR A 133 -4.11 14.09 13.93
N THR A 134 -3.54 12.93 14.04
CA THR A 134 -2.24 12.70 13.44
C THR A 134 -2.50 12.43 11.98
N THR A 135 -1.99 13.27 11.14
CA THR A 135 -2.11 13.25 9.69
C THR A 135 -1.54 12.00 9.04
N GLY A 136 -1.27 10.98 9.78
CA GLY A 136 -0.64 9.81 9.27
C GLY A 136 -1.55 8.60 9.37
N GLY A 137 -2.30 8.32 8.34
CA GLY A 137 -2.67 6.94 8.06
C GLY A 137 -1.42 6.08 7.92
N HIS A 138 -1.56 4.77 7.99
CA HIS A 138 -0.49 3.85 7.67
C HIS A 138 -0.83 3.09 6.40
N SER A 139 0.18 2.78 5.60
CA SER A 139 0.02 1.98 4.40
C SER A 139 0.75 0.66 4.55
N VAL A 140 0.07 -0.40 4.15
CA VAL A 140 0.63 -1.75 4.12
C VAL A 140 0.39 -2.40 2.78
N LEU A 141 1.26 -3.33 2.42
CA LEU A 141 1.03 -4.22 1.29
C LEU A 141 0.28 -5.46 1.79
N VAL A 142 -0.96 -5.61 1.38
CA VAL A 142 -1.76 -6.82 1.63
C VAL A 142 -1.50 -7.80 0.49
N VAL A 143 -0.95 -8.94 0.84
CA VAL A 143 -0.56 -10.00 -0.11
C VAL A 143 -1.68 -11.01 -0.31
N SER A 144 -2.40 -11.30 0.75
CA SER A 144 -3.59 -12.14 0.71
C SER A 144 -4.55 -11.82 1.83
N THR A 145 -5.79 -12.20 1.62
CA THR A 145 -6.88 -12.11 2.60
C THR A 145 -7.53 -13.47 2.77
N GLY A 146 -7.97 -13.79 3.98
CA GLY A 146 -8.56 -15.08 4.26
C GLY A 146 -9.20 -15.15 5.64
N PRO A 147 -9.71 -16.32 6.04
CA PRO A 147 -10.35 -16.51 7.35
C PRO A 147 -9.41 -16.29 8.53
N GLU A 148 -8.10 -16.50 8.33
CA GLU A 148 -7.07 -16.25 9.33
C GLU A 148 -6.68 -14.77 9.46
N GLY A 149 -7.24 -13.91 8.59
CA GLY A 149 -6.93 -12.49 8.53
C GLY A 149 -6.18 -12.08 7.26
N TRP A 150 -5.40 -11.02 7.37
CA TRP A 150 -4.57 -10.51 6.28
C TRP A 150 -3.12 -10.97 6.41
N LEU A 151 -2.53 -11.38 5.30
CA LEU A 151 -1.09 -11.55 5.17
C LEU A 151 -0.52 -10.25 4.61
N VAL A 152 0.39 -9.61 5.34
CA VAL A 152 0.86 -8.26 5.01
C VAL A 152 2.38 -8.15 5.04
N LEU A 153 2.91 -7.27 4.20
CA LEU A 153 4.22 -6.66 4.38
C LEU A 153 3.99 -5.24 4.91
N ASP A 154 4.51 -5.00 6.08
CA ASP A 154 4.44 -3.72 6.76
C ASP A 154 5.81 -3.05 6.73
N SER A 155 5.89 -1.87 6.14
CA SER A 155 7.14 -1.13 5.98
C SER A 155 7.79 -0.69 7.31
N ASN A 156 7.06 -0.75 8.43
CA ASN A 156 7.59 -0.46 9.77
C ASN A 156 8.13 -1.70 10.48
N HIS A 157 7.85 -2.90 9.95
CA HIS A 157 8.22 -4.17 10.57
C HIS A 157 8.75 -5.13 9.52
N GLU A 158 10.00 -5.52 9.67
CA GLU A 158 10.64 -6.45 8.76
C GLU A 158 9.91 -7.79 8.70
N GLY A 159 9.73 -8.28 7.48
CA GLY A 159 9.18 -9.59 7.19
C GLY A 159 7.66 -9.61 7.01
N LEU A 160 7.20 -10.80 6.66
CA LEU A 160 5.81 -11.07 6.39
C LEU A 160 5.05 -11.33 7.69
N GLN A 161 3.89 -10.71 7.83
CA GLN A 161 3.10 -10.75 9.05
C GLN A 161 1.68 -11.22 8.77
N THR A 162 1.09 -11.90 9.75
CA THR A 162 -0.35 -12.23 9.74
C THR A 162 -1.08 -11.31 10.69
N TRP A 163 -2.01 -10.54 10.15
CA TRP A 163 -2.89 -9.69 10.91
C TRP A 163 -4.24 -10.39 11.12
N PRO A 164 -4.55 -10.86 12.32
CA PRO A 164 -5.80 -11.60 12.58
C PRO A 164 -7.04 -10.71 12.47
N ARG A 165 -6.86 -9.41 12.53
CA ARG A 165 -7.93 -8.42 12.32
C ARG A 165 -7.54 -7.51 11.18
N PRO A 166 -8.39 -7.38 10.17
CA PRO A 166 -8.15 -6.47 9.06
C PRO A 166 -8.12 -5.02 9.55
N GLY A 167 -7.30 -4.20 8.88
CA GLY A 167 -7.31 -2.77 9.06
C GLY A 167 -8.53 -2.13 8.40
N LEU A 168 -8.85 -0.90 8.81
CA LEU A 168 -9.85 -0.08 8.15
C LEU A 168 -9.17 0.72 7.04
N ALA A 169 -9.33 0.28 5.80
CA ALA A 169 -8.79 0.98 4.65
C ALA A 169 -9.67 2.18 4.25
N ILE A 170 -9.02 3.27 3.86
CA ILE A 170 -9.64 4.46 3.28
C ILE A 170 -9.50 4.44 1.77
N THR A 171 -8.31 4.14 1.28
CA THR A 171 -7.99 4.02 -0.13
C THR A 171 -7.19 2.75 -0.38
N THR A 172 -7.28 2.26 -1.59
CA THR A 172 -6.49 1.11 -2.04
C THR A 172 -5.89 1.36 -3.41
N THR A 173 -4.76 0.71 -3.68
CA THR A 173 -4.18 0.59 -5.01
C THR A 173 -3.92 -0.89 -5.29
N ARG A 174 -4.63 -1.44 -6.25
CA ARG A 174 -4.48 -2.82 -6.72
C ARG A 174 -3.48 -2.85 -7.87
N ILE A 175 -2.48 -3.71 -7.77
CA ILE A 175 -1.42 -3.85 -8.76
C ILE A 175 -1.44 -5.29 -9.28
N THR A 176 -1.76 -5.46 -10.56
CA THR A 176 -1.86 -6.77 -11.20
C THR A 176 -0.81 -6.87 -12.30
N PRO A 177 0.08 -7.87 -12.28
CA PRO A 177 1.04 -8.07 -13.35
C PRO A 177 0.33 -8.40 -14.66
N LEU A 178 0.85 -7.87 -15.76
CA LEU A 178 0.41 -8.19 -17.11
C LEU A 178 1.37 -9.20 -17.75
N PRO A 179 0.86 -10.10 -18.60
CA PRO A 179 1.68 -11.06 -19.32
C PRO A 179 2.69 -10.42 -20.27
#